data_95cea6be0a09d6406eefc651883bca59
#
_entry.id   95cea6be0a09d6406eefc651883bca59
#
_cell.length_a   1.000
_cell.length_b   1.000
_cell.length_c   1.000
_cell.angle_alpha   90.00
_cell.angle_beta   90.00
_cell.angle_gamma   90.00
#
_symmetry.space_group_name_H-M   'P 1'
#
loop_
_entity.id
_entity.type
_entity.pdbx_description
1 polymer ?
#
loop_
_entity_poly.entity_id
_entity_poly.type
_entity_poly.pdbx_seq_one_letter_code
_entity_poly.pdbx_strand_id
1 'polypeptide(L)'
;MTSDVVIVKEGWLHKRGEYIKTWRPRYFLLKSDGTFIGYKERPQDVDQLESPLNNFSVAQCQLMKTERPKPNTFIIRCLQWTTVIERTFHVESPEEREEWTKAIQTVSDSLQKQEEELMDASPDHMDMEMFLTKPRLKVTMHDFEYLKLLGKGTFGKVILVKEKATGKYYAMKILKKEVIVAKDEVAHTLTENRVLQNSKHPFLTALKYSFQTHDRLCFVMEYANGGELFFHLSRDRVFSEDRARFYGAEIVSALDYLHSERNVVYRDLKVRVRADIKNRLHTSQTEITMIYILRFF
;
A
#
# COMPACT_ATOMS: atom_id res chain seq x y z
N MET A 1 4.20 -30.19 -7.36
CA MET A 1 4.39 -30.81 -6.03
C MET A 1 3.82 -29.85 -5.02
N THR A 2 2.68 -30.17 -4.42
CA THR A 2 2.15 -29.42 -3.29
C THR A 2 3.04 -29.69 -2.09
N SER A 3 3.85 -28.71 -1.68
CA SER A 3 4.62 -28.81 -0.45
C SER A 3 3.62 -28.88 0.71
N ASP A 4 3.75 -29.90 1.57
CA ASP A 4 2.92 -30.04 2.76
C ASP A 4 3.06 -28.79 3.65
N VAL A 5 1.93 -28.19 4.01
CA VAL A 5 1.90 -27.02 4.89
C VAL A 5 2.20 -27.49 6.32
N VAL A 6 3.31 -27.03 6.88
CA VAL A 6 3.76 -27.39 8.23
C VAL A 6 3.59 -26.25 9.23
N ILE A 7 3.40 -26.59 10.51
CA ILE A 7 3.39 -25.60 11.60
C ILE A 7 4.84 -25.23 11.92
N VAL A 8 5.18 -23.95 11.75
CA VAL A 8 6.53 -23.41 12.00
C VAL A 8 6.70 -23.00 13.47
N LYS A 9 5.66 -22.41 14.06
CA LYS A 9 5.63 -22.03 15.48
C LYS A 9 4.21 -22.04 16.00
N GLU A 10 4.06 -22.45 17.26
CA GLU A 10 2.77 -22.39 17.98
C GLU A 10 2.96 -21.90 19.40
N GLY A 11 1.93 -21.34 19.99
CA GLY A 11 1.95 -20.91 21.39
C GLY A 11 0.90 -19.88 21.75
N TRP A 12 0.90 -19.51 23.03
CA TRP A 12 0.02 -18.49 23.57
C TRP A 12 0.55 -17.07 23.27
N LEU A 13 -0.35 -16.19 22.84
CA LEU A 13 -0.10 -14.78 22.68
C LEU A 13 -1.25 -13.98 23.28
N HIS A 14 -0.97 -12.86 23.91
CA HIS A 14 -1.97 -11.88 24.28
C HIS A 14 -2.28 -10.98 23.09
N LYS A 15 -3.40 -11.20 22.42
CA LYS A 15 -3.87 -10.37 21.30
C LYS A 15 -4.68 -9.19 21.82
N ARG A 16 -4.34 -7.99 21.35
CA ARG A 16 -5.14 -6.78 21.60
C ARG A 16 -6.37 -6.75 20.71
N GLY A 17 -7.54 -6.48 21.28
CA GLY A 17 -8.79 -6.32 20.54
C GLY A 17 -8.71 -5.12 19.57
N GLU A 18 -9.40 -5.21 18.45
CA GLU A 18 -9.39 -4.18 17.40
C GLU A 18 -10.27 -2.98 17.76
N TYR A 19 -11.47 -3.26 18.24
CA TYR A 19 -12.45 -2.26 18.65
C TYR A 19 -12.34 -1.97 20.16
N ILE A 20 -12.48 -3.01 20.96
CA ILE A 20 -12.31 -2.94 22.42
C ILE A 20 -10.84 -3.30 22.69
N LYS A 21 -10.05 -2.32 23.13
CA LYS A 21 -8.60 -2.42 23.29
C LYS A 21 -8.14 -3.27 24.49
N THR A 22 -8.88 -4.34 24.80
CA THR A 22 -8.53 -5.32 25.85
C THR A 22 -7.57 -6.38 25.32
N TRP A 23 -6.72 -6.88 26.21
CA TRP A 23 -5.82 -7.99 25.92
C TRP A 23 -6.52 -9.31 26.24
N ARG A 24 -6.44 -10.27 25.31
CA ARG A 24 -7.03 -11.59 25.45
C ARG A 24 -6.01 -12.66 25.06
N PRO A 25 -5.79 -13.68 25.92
CA PRO A 25 -4.94 -14.81 25.54
C PRO A 25 -5.59 -15.57 24.39
N ARG A 26 -4.78 -15.98 23.43
CA ARG A 26 -5.16 -16.78 22.26
C ARG A 26 -4.02 -17.70 21.91
N TYR A 27 -4.34 -18.92 21.52
CA TYR A 27 -3.36 -19.87 21.02
C TYR A 27 -3.19 -19.70 19.53
N PHE A 28 -1.97 -19.42 19.08
CA PHE A 28 -1.68 -19.14 17.68
C PHE A 28 -0.85 -20.24 17.05
N LEU A 29 -1.16 -20.53 15.78
CA LEU A 29 -0.39 -21.40 14.88
C LEU A 29 0.12 -20.53 13.73
N LEU A 30 1.44 -20.55 13.51
CA LEU A 30 2.09 -20.00 12.33
C LEU A 30 2.45 -21.15 11.39
N LYS A 31 1.95 -21.12 10.18
CA LYS A 31 2.20 -22.14 9.17
C LYS A 31 3.18 -21.66 8.10
N SER A 32 3.82 -22.62 7.41
CA SER A 32 4.82 -22.34 6.36
C SER A 32 4.26 -21.63 5.13
N ASP A 33 2.95 -21.71 4.89
CA ASP A 33 2.21 -20.97 3.85
C ASP A 33 1.92 -19.52 4.20
N GLY A 34 2.40 -19.04 5.36
CA GLY A 34 2.14 -17.70 5.87
C GLY A 34 0.82 -17.54 6.61
N THR A 35 0.04 -18.58 6.74
CA THR A 35 -1.21 -18.54 7.51
C THR A 35 -0.91 -18.42 8.99
N PHE A 36 -1.54 -17.43 9.66
CA PHE A 36 -1.41 -17.18 11.08
C PHE A 36 -2.80 -17.23 11.75
N ILE A 37 -3.06 -18.31 12.47
CA ILE A 37 -4.37 -18.70 12.94
C ILE A 37 -4.43 -18.64 14.46
N GLY A 38 -5.47 -18.00 15.01
CA GLY A 38 -5.67 -17.88 16.47
C GLY A 38 -6.93 -18.55 16.96
N TYR A 39 -6.81 -19.30 18.05
CA TYR A 39 -7.88 -20.03 18.71
C TYR A 39 -8.12 -19.51 20.13
N LYS A 40 -9.31 -19.78 20.68
CA LYS A 40 -9.61 -19.46 22.07
C LYS A 40 -8.82 -20.35 23.04
N GLU A 41 -8.67 -21.61 22.68
CA GLU A 41 -7.99 -22.67 23.42
C GLU A 41 -7.05 -23.43 22.47
N ARG A 42 -6.11 -24.18 22.99
CA ARG A 42 -5.24 -25.04 22.18
C ARG A 42 -6.10 -26.12 21.52
N PRO A 43 -6.17 -26.19 20.17
CA PRO A 43 -6.97 -27.19 19.48
C PRO A 43 -6.41 -28.60 19.76
N GLN A 44 -7.31 -29.53 20.07
CA GLN A 44 -6.97 -30.92 20.42
C GLN A 44 -7.43 -31.92 19.35
N ASP A 45 -8.34 -31.50 18.47
CA ASP A 45 -8.91 -32.32 17.41
C ASP A 45 -9.07 -31.53 16.10
N VAL A 46 -9.44 -32.24 15.03
CA VAL A 46 -9.58 -31.69 13.68
C VAL A 46 -10.72 -30.66 13.62
N ASP A 47 -11.83 -30.91 14.32
CA ASP A 47 -13.02 -30.04 14.32
C ASP A 47 -12.68 -28.65 14.92
N GLN A 48 -11.86 -28.63 15.97
CA GLN A 48 -11.39 -27.39 16.59
C GLN A 48 -10.42 -26.63 15.69
N LEU A 49 -9.63 -27.33 14.88
CA LEU A 49 -8.73 -26.71 13.88
C LEU A 49 -9.51 -26.02 12.76
N GLU A 50 -10.72 -26.48 12.44
CA GLU A 50 -11.57 -25.87 11.39
C GLU A 50 -12.34 -24.63 11.86
N SER A 51 -12.36 -24.32 13.16
CA SER A 51 -13.09 -23.20 13.75
C SER A 51 -12.19 -22.11 14.37
N PRO A 52 -11.31 -21.46 13.61
CA PRO A 52 -10.43 -20.44 14.14
C PRO A 52 -11.17 -19.13 14.44
N LEU A 53 -10.79 -18.44 15.51
CA LEU A 53 -11.28 -17.09 15.83
C LEU A 53 -10.59 -16.00 15.03
N ASN A 54 -9.37 -16.24 14.60
CA ASN A 54 -8.57 -15.29 13.84
C ASN A 54 -7.83 -16.07 12.75
N ASN A 55 -7.89 -15.54 11.54
CA ASN A 55 -7.14 -16.06 10.42
C ASN A 55 -6.66 -14.88 9.57
N PHE A 56 -5.33 -14.77 9.39
CA PHE A 56 -4.73 -13.77 8.52
C PHE A 56 -3.37 -14.26 8.01
N SER A 57 -2.90 -13.68 6.91
CA SER A 57 -1.61 -14.04 6.32
C SER A 57 -0.52 -13.11 6.82
N VAL A 58 0.67 -13.67 7.09
CA VAL A 58 1.89 -12.90 7.36
C VAL A 58 2.73 -12.69 6.10
N ALA A 59 2.28 -13.14 4.94
CA ALA A 59 2.94 -12.85 3.68
C ALA A 59 3.05 -11.33 3.46
N GLN A 60 4.27 -10.87 3.11
CA GLN A 60 4.56 -9.45 2.89
C GLN A 60 4.19 -8.54 4.09
N CYS A 61 4.24 -9.06 5.31
CA CYS A 61 3.96 -8.27 6.50
C CYS A 61 5.16 -7.42 6.93
N GLN A 62 4.86 -6.37 7.70
CA GLN A 62 5.84 -5.55 8.39
C GLN A 62 5.73 -5.80 9.89
N LEU A 63 6.86 -6.09 10.53
CA LEU A 63 6.95 -6.31 11.96
C LEU A 63 7.51 -5.06 12.65
N MET A 64 6.85 -4.66 13.73
CA MET A 64 7.30 -3.57 14.57
C MET A 64 7.34 -4.03 16.03
N LYS A 65 8.41 -3.70 16.74
CA LYS A 65 8.56 -3.96 18.17
C LYS A 65 8.30 -2.68 18.95
N THR A 66 7.61 -2.77 20.06
CA THR A 66 7.29 -1.61 20.91
C THR A 66 7.17 -2.01 22.38
N GLU A 67 7.45 -1.06 23.25
CA GLU A 67 7.27 -1.24 24.71
C GLU A 67 5.95 -0.62 25.20
N ARG A 68 5.16 -0.06 24.30
CA ARG A 68 3.85 0.54 24.62
C ARG A 68 2.74 -0.10 23.79
N PRO A 69 1.54 -0.26 24.33
CA PRO A 69 1.06 0.06 25.68
C PRO A 69 1.48 -0.94 26.78
N LYS A 70 2.13 -2.04 26.42
CA LYS A 70 2.75 -3.02 27.33
C LYS A 70 4.16 -3.33 26.87
N PRO A 71 5.10 -3.69 27.80
CA PRO A 71 6.40 -4.20 27.40
C PRO A 71 6.26 -5.47 26.54
N ASN A 72 7.31 -5.81 25.83
CA ASN A 72 7.39 -7.01 24.95
C ASN A 72 6.25 -7.10 23.92
N THR A 73 5.73 -5.97 23.47
CA THR A 73 4.70 -5.90 22.44
C THR A 73 5.34 -5.94 21.05
N PHE A 74 4.69 -6.64 20.13
CA PHE A 74 4.99 -6.56 18.71
C PHE A 74 3.70 -6.35 17.88
N ILE A 75 3.87 -5.74 16.73
CA ILE A 75 2.78 -5.40 15.83
C ILE A 75 3.07 -6.02 14.48
N ILE A 76 2.10 -6.76 13.95
CA ILE A 76 2.10 -7.28 12.58
C ILE A 76 1.23 -6.35 11.76
N ARG A 77 1.81 -5.70 10.77
CA ARG A 77 1.10 -4.84 9.82
C ARG A 77 1.14 -5.51 8.46
N CYS A 78 -0.01 -5.89 7.96
CA CYS A 78 -0.17 -6.58 6.69
C CYS A 78 -1.07 -5.80 5.77
N LEU A 79 -0.85 -5.98 4.48
CA LEU A 79 -1.72 -5.48 3.45
C LEU A 79 -2.67 -6.61 3.04
N GLN A 80 -3.84 -6.68 3.69
CA GLN A 80 -4.84 -7.68 3.34
C GLN A 80 -5.93 -7.06 2.47
N TRP A 81 -6.08 -7.58 1.24
CA TRP A 81 -7.08 -7.12 0.25
C TRP A 81 -6.93 -5.60 -0.03
N THR A 82 -7.75 -4.79 0.61
CA THR A 82 -7.83 -3.34 0.40
C THR A 82 -7.55 -2.53 1.66
N THR A 83 -7.12 -3.18 2.75
CA THR A 83 -6.97 -2.56 4.07
C THR A 83 -5.61 -2.88 4.66
N VAL A 84 -4.97 -1.88 5.24
CA VAL A 84 -3.83 -2.11 6.12
C VAL A 84 -4.39 -2.66 7.41
N ILE A 85 -4.10 -3.94 7.69
CA ILE A 85 -4.49 -4.60 8.91
C ILE A 85 -3.33 -4.54 9.88
N GLU A 86 -3.61 -4.07 11.07
CA GLU A 86 -2.66 -4.04 12.17
C GLU A 86 -3.15 -4.94 13.29
N ARG A 87 -2.30 -5.86 13.70
CA ARG A 87 -2.56 -6.79 14.80
C ARG A 87 -1.47 -6.63 15.85
N THR A 88 -1.87 -6.35 17.08
CA THR A 88 -0.97 -6.09 18.19
C THR A 88 -0.97 -7.26 19.16
N PHE A 89 0.22 -7.76 19.46
CA PHE A 89 0.46 -8.89 20.34
C PHE A 89 1.41 -8.52 21.47
N HIS A 90 1.26 -9.16 22.60
CA HIS A 90 2.12 -9.05 23.77
C HIS A 90 2.48 -10.43 24.27
N VAL A 91 3.71 -10.57 24.71
CA VAL A 91 4.28 -11.78 25.34
C VAL A 91 4.93 -11.43 26.69
N GLU A 92 5.21 -12.46 27.49
CA GLU A 92 5.71 -12.23 28.85
C GLU A 92 7.19 -11.85 28.89
N SER A 93 8.00 -12.30 27.92
CA SER A 93 9.44 -12.04 27.89
C SER A 93 9.95 -11.44 26.58
N PRO A 94 11.09 -10.72 26.60
CA PRO A 94 11.75 -10.24 25.40
C PRO A 94 12.19 -11.39 24.47
N GLU A 95 12.65 -12.52 25.06
CA GLU A 95 13.11 -13.69 24.32
C GLU A 95 11.97 -14.31 23.52
N GLU A 96 10.81 -14.47 24.13
CA GLU A 96 9.61 -14.99 23.47
C GLU A 96 9.18 -14.06 22.32
N ARG A 97 9.25 -12.73 22.52
CA ARG A 97 9.01 -11.75 21.45
C ARG A 97 9.96 -11.94 20.27
N GLU A 98 11.26 -12.10 20.55
CA GLU A 98 12.26 -12.34 19.50
C GLU A 98 11.98 -13.63 18.74
N GLU A 99 11.65 -14.72 19.42
CA GLU A 99 11.31 -15.99 18.79
C GLU A 99 10.11 -15.85 17.84
N TRP A 100 9.01 -15.22 18.30
CA TRP A 100 7.84 -15.02 17.47
C TRP A 100 8.12 -14.10 16.27
N THR A 101 8.76 -12.97 16.49
CA THR A 101 9.05 -12.04 15.40
C THR A 101 10.03 -12.63 14.39
N LYS A 102 11.02 -13.42 14.83
CA LYS A 102 11.94 -14.13 13.94
C LYS A 102 11.25 -15.21 13.12
N ALA A 103 10.38 -16.02 13.76
CA ALA A 103 9.63 -17.05 13.04
C ALA A 103 8.72 -16.43 11.97
N ILE A 104 7.98 -15.37 12.29
CA ILE A 104 7.11 -14.66 11.36
C ILE A 104 7.92 -14.04 10.21
N GLN A 105 9.06 -13.42 10.50
CA GLN A 105 9.92 -12.84 9.48
C GLN A 105 10.48 -13.91 8.54
N THR A 106 10.95 -15.03 9.08
CA THR A 106 11.48 -16.15 8.29
C THR A 106 10.43 -16.68 7.31
N VAL A 107 9.18 -16.88 7.75
CA VAL A 107 8.10 -17.34 6.88
C VAL A 107 7.78 -16.29 5.82
N SER A 108 7.69 -15.02 6.20
CA SER A 108 7.43 -13.92 5.27
C SER A 108 8.50 -13.82 4.18
N ASP A 109 9.77 -13.91 4.55
CA ASP A 109 10.92 -13.85 3.64
C ASP A 109 10.98 -15.08 2.70
N SER A 110 10.63 -16.26 3.21
CA SER A 110 10.57 -17.48 2.39
C SER A 110 9.50 -17.41 1.31
N LEU A 111 8.32 -16.89 1.67
CA LEU A 111 7.21 -16.70 0.72
C LEU A 111 7.57 -15.66 -0.34
N GLN A 112 8.28 -14.60 0.06
CA GLN A 112 8.74 -13.60 -0.89
C GLN A 112 9.74 -14.17 -1.91
N LYS A 113 10.70 -15.00 -1.45
CA LYS A 113 11.66 -15.66 -2.35
C LYS A 113 10.95 -16.59 -3.34
N GLN A 114 9.96 -17.35 -2.88
CA GLN A 114 9.15 -18.20 -3.75
C GLN A 114 8.37 -17.38 -4.79
N GLU A 115 7.81 -16.22 -4.41
CA GLU A 115 7.15 -15.31 -5.35
C GLU A 115 8.16 -14.77 -6.40
N GLU A 116 9.36 -14.41 -6.00
CA GLU A 116 10.42 -13.91 -6.89
C GLU A 116 10.87 -15.00 -7.89
N GLU A 117 11.07 -16.25 -7.43
CA GLU A 117 11.44 -17.40 -8.28
C GLU A 117 10.33 -17.76 -9.29
N LEU A 118 9.05 -17.69 -8.89
CA LEU A 118 7.93 -17.93 -9.78
C LEU A 118 7.77 -16.82 -10.84
N MET A 119 8.18 -15.59 -10.53
CA MET A 119 8.17 -14.48 -11.48
C MET A 119 9.23 -14.68 -12.58
N ASP A 120 10.41 -15.18 -12.23
CA ASP A 120 11.50 -15.43 -13.19
C ASP A 120 11.17 -16.61 -14.12
N ALA A 121 10.28 -17.53 -13.73
CA ALA A 121 9.90 -18.74 -14.49
C ALA A 121 8.66 -18.59 -15.39
N SER A 122 7.95 -17.45 -15.38
CA SER A 122 6.68 -17.28 -16.09
C SER A 122 6.86 -16.71 -17.49
N PRO A 123 6.28 -17.36 -18.57
CA PRO A 123 6.32 -16.84 -19.95
C PRO A 123 5.66 -15.48 -20.15
N ASP A 124 4.68 -15.12 -19.32
CA ASP A 124 4.00 -13.81 -19.34
C ASP A 124 4.88 -12.65 -18.91
N HIS A 125 6.10 -12.95 -18.43
CA HIS A 125 7.09 -11.98 -18.00
C HIS A 125 7.66 -11.15 -19.16
N MET A 126 7.71 -11.73 -20.39
CA MET A 126 8.36 -11.08 -21.55
C MET A 126 7.65 -9.80 -22.01
N ASP A 127 6.32 -9.75 -21.99
CA ASP A 127 5.59 -8.57 -22.45
C ASP A 127 5.55 -7.44 -21.41
N MET A 128 5.73 -7.76 -20.13
CA MET A 128 5.66 -6.79 -19.04
C MET A 128 7.06 -6.26 -18.62
N GLU A 129 8.14 -7.00 -18.88
CA GLU A 129 9.53 -6.57 -18.64
C GLU A 129 9.93 -5.41 -19.55
N MET A 130 9.37 -5.31 -20.76
CA MET A 130 9.59 -4.17 -21.68
C MET A 130 9.12 -2.83 -21.09
N PHE A 131 8.38 -2.84 -19.98
CA PHE A 131 7.93 -1.66 -19.24
C PHE A 131 8.91 -1.12 -18.21
N LEU A 132 9.88 -1.93 -17.79
CA LEU A 132 10.79 -1.60 -16.66
C LEU A 132 12.18 -1.17 -17.13
N THR A 133 12.38 -0.91 -18.42
CA THR A 133 13.71 -0.59 -18.99
C THR A 133 14.24 0.77 -18.53
N LYS A 134 14.73 0.82 -17.31
CA LYS A 134 15.94 1.57 -16.87
C LYS A 134 16.51 0.82 -15.68
N PRO A 135 17.84 0.62 -15.58
CA PRO A 135 18.47 -0.02 -14.43
C PRO A 135 18.33 0.91 -13.23
N ARG A 136 17.24 0.75 -12.47
CA ARG A 136 17.08 1.35 -11.16
C ARG A 136 17.10 0.22 -10.14
N LEU A 137 17.70 0.47 -8.99
CA LEU A 137 17.67 -0.37 -7.80
C LEU A 137 16.31 -1.09 -7.71
N LYS A 138 16.34 -2.43 -7.65
CA LYS A 138 15.13 -3.28 -7.58
C LYS A 138 14.34 -2.87 -6.34
N VAL A 139 13.30 -2.06 -6.52
CA VAL A 139 12.44 -1.58 -5.43
C VAL A 139 11.31 -2.58 -5.24
N THR A 140 11.06 -2.93 -3.99
CA THR A 140 10.04 -3.90 -3.58
C THR A 140 9.06 -3.30 -2.58
N MET A 141 8.00 -4.06 -2.25
CA MET A 141 7.04 -3.67 -1.21
C MET A 141 7.71 -3.49 0.16
N HIS A 142 8.83 -4.19 0.43
CA HIS A 142 9.54 -4.14 1.71
C HIS A 142 10.30 -2.83 1.95
N ASP A 143 10.60 -2.08 0.90
CA ASP A 143 11.28 -0.78 1.00
C ASP A 143 10.39 0.31 1.58
N PHE A 144 9.10 0.01 1.78
CA PHE A 144 8.11 0.96 2.27
C PHE A 144 7.44 0.51 3.57
N GLU A 145 7.18 1.47 4.44
CA GLU A 145 6.31 1.33 5.61
C GLU A 145 4.88 1.74 5.21
N TYR A 146 3.89 0.88 5.46
CA TYR A 146 2.48 1.16 5.15
C TYR A 146 1.84 1.96 6.27
N LEU A 147 1.26 3.12 5.96
CA LEU A 147 0.75 4.04 6.96
C LEU A 147 -0.78 4.10 6.97
N LYS A 148 -1.40 4.51 5.86
CA LYS A 148 -2.83 4.81 5.83
C LYS A 148 -3.43 4.55 4.45
N LEU A 149 -4.65 4.03 4.41
CA LEU A 149 -5.44 3.97 3.18
C LEU A 149 -5.86 5.39 2.78
N LEU A 150 -5.52 5.80 1.55
CA LEU A 150 -5.89 7.11 0.97
C LEU A 150 -7.12 7.00 0.09
N GLY A 151 -7.31 5.87 -0.60
CA GLY A 151 -8.44 5.65 -1.49
C GLY A 151 -8.56 4.21 -1.92
N LYS A 152 -9.78 3.81 -2.30
CA LYS A 152 -10.12 2.49 -2.83
C LYS A 152 -10.90 2.66 -4.12
N GLY A 153 -10.51 1.92 -5.14
CA GLY A 153 -11.19 1.86 -6.45
C GLY A 153 -11.52 0.43 -6.87
N THR A 154 -12.11 0.29 -8.04
CA THR A 154 -12.52 -0.99 -8.61
C THR A 154 -11.34 -1.94 -8.84
N PHE A 155 -10.20 -1.43 -9.29
CA PHE A 155 -9.03 -2.21 -9.69
C PHE A 155 -8.00 -2.37 -8.58
N GLY A 156 -8.11 -1.57 -7.51
CA GLY A 156 -7.13 -1.59 -6.43
C GLY A 156 -7.32 -0.48 -5.41
N LYS A 157 -6.22 -0.03 -4.83
CA LYS A 157 -6.21 0.95 -3.76
C LYS A 157 -5.00 1.86 -3.85
N VAL A 158 -5.09 2.98 -3.14
CA VAL A 158 -3.98 3.90 -2.91
C VAL A 158 -3.71 3.98 -1.41
N ILE A 159 -2.48 3.77 -1.01
CA ILE A 159 -2.03 3.85 0.38
C ILE A 159 -0.95 4.90 0.54
N LEU A 160 -0.94 5.57 1.68
CA LEU A 160 0.17 6.38 2.12
C LEU A 160 1.28 5.46 2.61
N VAL A 161 2.46 5.61 2.05
CA VAL A 161 3.65 4.86 2.44
C VAL A 161 4.79 5.80 2.79
N LYS A 162 5.71 5.32 3.62
CA LYS A 162 6.98 5.98 3.91
C LYS A 162 8.11 5.11 3.40
N GLU A 163 8.97 5.65 2.56
CA GLU A 163 10.17 4.96 2.09
C GLU A 163 11.16 4.83 3.24
N LYS A 164 11.58 3.61 3.56
CA LYS A 164 12.43 3.33 4.72
C LYS A 164 13.82 3.97 4.60
N ALA A 165 14.39 3.94 3.40
CA ALA A 165 15.74 4.46 3.14
C ALA A 165 15.84 5.99 3.27
N THR A 166 14.81 6.73 2.85
CA THR A 166 14.86 8.20 2.80
C THR A 166 13.95 8.87 3.83
N GLY A 167 13.02 8.13 4.42
CA GLY A 167 12.00 8.67 5.31
C GLY A 167 10.91 9.50 4.61
N LYS A 168 10.91 9.58 3.27
CA LYS A 168 9.95 10.36 2.49
C LYS A 168 8.62 9.66 2.35
N TYR A 169 7.55 10.45 2.25
CA TYR A 169 6.18 9.96 2.10
C TYR A 169 5.77 9.93 0.64
N TYR A 170 5.05 8.87 0.26
CA TYR A 170 4.54 8.65 -1.10
C TYR A 170 3.12 8.11 -1.07
N ALA A 171 2.41 8.28 -2.18
CA ALA A 171 1.15 7.59 -2.46
C ALA A 171 1.46 6.36 -3.33
N MET A 172 1.21 5.16 -2.80
CA MET A 172 1.40 3.91 -3.55
C MET A 172 0.05 3.41 -4.05
N LYS A 173 -0.13 3.42 -5.37
CA LYS A 173 -1.29 2.81 -6.06
C LYS A 173 -0.97 1.34 -6.31
N ILE A 174 -1.82 0.46 -5.80
CA ILE A 174 -1.66 -0.99 -5.90
C ILE A 174 -2.86 -1.54 -6.66
N LEU A 175 -2.62 -2.17 -7.79
CA LEU A 175 -3.62 -2.75 -8.67
C LEU A 175 -3.50 -4.27 -8.66
N LYS A 176 -4.62 -4.99 -8.72
CA LYS A 176 -4.66 -6.45 -8.85
C LYS A 176 -4.62 -6.86 -10.31
N LYS A 177 -3.63 -7.67 -10.72
CA LYS A 177 -3.48 -8.14 -12.09
C LYS A 177 -4.70 -8.92 -12.57
N GLU A 178 -5.23 -9.83 -11.75
CA GLU A 178 -6.44 -10.61 -12.05
C GLU A 178 -7.65 -9.73 -12.44
N VAL A 179 -7.84 -8.61 -11.72
CA VAL A 179 -8.98 -7.71 -11.95
C VAL A 179 -8.77 -6.88 -13.22
N ILE A 180 -7.52 -6.48 -13.51
CA ILE A 180 -7.15 -5.75 -14.72
C ILE A 180 -7.40 -6.63 -15.95
N VAL A 181 -6.96 -7.89 -15.91
CA VAL A 181 -7.16 -8.86 -17.00
C VAL A 181 -8.64 -9.17 -17.17
N ALA A 182 -9.35 -9.50 -16.08
CA ALA A 182 -10.77 -9.85 -16.13
C ALA A 182 -11.68 -8.72 -16.67
N LYS A 183 -11.22 -7.45 -16.58
CA LYS A 183 -11.96 -6.27 -17.07
C LYS A 183 -11.40 -5.68 -18.36
N ASP A 184 -10.49 -6.38 -19.02
CA ASP A 184 -9.82 -5.94 -20.26
C ASP A 184 -9.17 -4.56 -20.17
N GLU A 185 -8.56 -4.26 -19.00
CA GLU A 185 -7.98 -2.96 -18.68
C GLU A 185 -6.44 -2.95 -18.80
N VAL A 186 -5.86 -3.99 -19.39
CA VAL A 186 -4.41 -4.12 -19.52
C VAL A 186 -3.85 -2.96 -20.34
N ALA A 187 -4.38 -2.70 -21.54
CA ALA A 187 -3.91 -1.65 -22.42
C ALA A 187 -3.99 -0.25 -21.78
N HIS A 188 -5.05 0.01 -21.02
CA HIS A 188 -5.23 1.28 -20.29
C HIS A 188 -4.21 1.42 -19.17
N THR A 189 -3.99 0.37 -18.37
CA THR A 189 -3.00 0.38 -17.27
C THR A 189 -1.58 0.61 -17.80
N LEU A 190 -1.24 0.01 -18.94
CA LEU A 190 0.04 0.19 -19.60
C LEU A 190 0.20 1.64 -20.11
N THR A 191 -0.85 2.21 -20.69
CA THR A 191 -0.86 3.60 -21.15
C THR A 191 -0.69 4.56 -19.96
N GLU A 192 -1.41 4.33 -18.85
CA GLU A 192 -1.24 5.10 -17.61
C GLU A 192 0.22 5.09 -17.13
N ASN A 193 0.83 3.91 -17.04
CA ASN A 193 2.22 3.78 -16.64
C ASN A 193 3.17 4.57 -17.55
N ARG A 194 3.00 4.44 -18.87
CA ARG A 194 3.81 5.17 -19.86
C ARG A 194 3.68 6.69 -19.71
N VAL A 195 2.47 7.18 -19.55
CA VAL A 195 2.20 8.60 -19.35
C VAL A 195 2.86 9.09 -18.07
N LEU A 196 2.66 8.38 -16.94
CA LEU A 196 3.26 8.75 -15.66
C LEU A 196 4.80 8.74 -15.69
N GLN A 197 5.42 7.77 -16.36
CA GLN A 197 6.88 7.68 -16.48
C GLN A 197 7.48 8.83 -17.30
N ASN A 198 6.78 9.26 -18.34
CA ASN A 198 7.29 10.24 -19.30
C ASN A 198 6.79 11.66 -19.05
N SER A 199 5.88 11.88 -18.13
CA SER A 199 5.34 13.20 -17.81
C SER A 199 6.17 13.88 -16.73
N LYS A 200 6.61 15.11 -17.03
CA LYS A 200 7.28 15.99 -16.07
C LYS A 200 6.64 17.37 -16.15
N HIS A 201 5.73 17.63 -15.25
CA HIS A 201 5.03 18.92 -15.19
C HIS A 201 4.79 19.28 -13.73
N PRO A 202 4.90 20.57 -13.34
CA PRO A 202 4.78 21.01 -11.94
C PRO A 202 3.42 20.69 -11.31
N PHE A 203 2.38 20.55 -12.13
CA PHE A 203 1.00 20.28 -11.68
C PHE A 203 0.52 18.86 -11.99
N LEU A 204 1.43 17.96 -12.38
CA LEU A 204 1.16 16.53 -12.49
C LEU A 204 1.96 15.76 -11.45
N THR A 205 1.34 14.74 -10.87
CA THR A 205 2.01 13.84 -9.93
C THR A 205 3.18 13.12 -10.59
N ALA A 206 4.36 13.24 -10.05
CA ALA A 206 5.52 12.51 -10.53
C ALA A 206 5.51 11.06 -10.06
N LEU A 207 5.74 10.12 -10.98
CA LEU A 207 5.98 8.73 -10.68
C LEU A 207 7.43 8.57 -10.20
N LYS A 208 7.59 8.07 -8.97
CA LYS A 208 8.92 7.82 -8.39
C LYS A 208 9.42 6.42 -8.71
N TYR A 209 8.57 5.41 -8.52
CA TYR A 209 8.86 4.00 -8.78
C TYR A 209 7.67 3.31 -9.41
N SER A 210 7.95 2.32 -10.27
CA SER A 210 6.97 1.39 -10.81
C SER A 210 7.58 0.00 -10.69
N PHE A 211 6.87 -0.93 -10.06
CA PHE A 211 7.29 -2.31 -9.91
C PHE A 211 6.08 -3.24 -9.80
N GLN A 212 6.32 -4.53 -9.90
CA GLN A 212 5.27 -5.54 -9.82
C GLN A 212 5.62 -6.66 -8.85
N THR A 213 4.57 -7.32 -8.34
CA THR A 213 4.65 -8.62 -7.66
C THR A 213 3.97 -9.65 -8.55
N HIS A 214 3.93 -10.92 -8.12
CA HIS A 214 3.22 -11.97 -8.83
C HIS A 214 1.77 -11.56 -9.17
N ASP A 215 1.04 -10.96 -8.22
CA ASP A 215 -0.40 -10.67 -8.32
C ASP A 215 -0.74 -9.18 -8.46
N ARG A 216 0.25 -8.25 -8.40
CA ARG A 216 0.00 -6.80 -8.33
C ARG A 216 0.92 -5.98 -9.20
N LEU A 217 0.39 -4.80 -9.59
CA LEU A 217 1.16 -3.69 -10.13
C LEU A 217 1.19 -2.55 -9.10
N CYS A 218 2.36 -1.97 -8.88
CA CYS A 218 2.59 -0.93 -7.88
C CYS A 218 3.18 0.32 -8.51
N PHE A 219 2.50 1.46 -8.33
CA PHE A 219 2.97 2.78 -8.76
C PHE A 219 3.18 3.65 -7.52
N VAL A 220 4.41 4.05 -7.27
CA VAL A 220 4.78 4.92 -6.14
C VAL A 220 4.94 6.34 -6.65
N MET A 221 4.07 7.22 -6.20
CA MET A 221 3.94 8.60 -6.69
C MET A 221 4.12 9.59 -5.54
N GLU A 222 4.42 10.83 -5.88
CA GLU A 222 4.41 11.92 -4.93
C GLU A 222 3.10 11.96 -4.14
N TYR A 223 3.19 12.26 -2.85
CA TYR A 223 2.03 12.38 -1.97
C TYR A 223 1.65 13.84 -1.79
N ALA A 224 0.48 14.21 -2.28
CA ALA A 224 -0.14 15.51 -2.02
C ALA A 224 -0.84 15.49 -0.66
N ASN A 225 -0.35 16.28 0.28
CA ASN A 225 -0.79 16.30 1.68
C ASN A 225 -1.93 17.28 1.97
N GLY A 226 -2.30 18.13 1.03
CA GLY A 226 -3.35 19.17 1.17
C GLY A 226 -4.78 18.65 1.08
N GLY A 227 -4.98 17.36 0.78
CA GLY A 227 -6.30 16.76 0.62
C GLY A 227 -6.94 17.03 -0.75
N GLU A 228 -8.23 16.74 -0.86
CA GLU A 228 -8.99 16.94 -2.09
C GLU A 228 -9.49 18.40 -2.21
N LEU A 229 -9.40 18.98 -3.40
CA LEU A 229 -9.92 20.34 -3.67
C LEU A 229 -11.42 20.44 -3.34
N PHE A 230 -12.17 19.36 -3.61
CA PHE A 230 -13.57 19.26 -3.24
C PHE A 230 -13.82 19.39 -1.74
N PHE A 231 -12.92 18.87 -0.89
CA PHE A 231 -13.03 19.04 0.56
C PHE A 231 -12.92 20.52 0.95
N HIS A 232 -11.98 21.24 0.36
CA HIS A 232 -11.81 22.69 0.59
C HIS A 232 -13.01 23.48 0.06
N LEU A 233 -13.51 23.14 -1.13
CA LEU A 233 -14.69 23.77 -1.70
C LEU A 233 -15.95 23.52 -0.84
N SER A 234 -16.13 22.29 -0.35
CA SER A 234 -17.27 21.93 0.50
C SER A 234 -17.25 22.66 1.84
N ARG A 235 -16.07 22.87 2.41
CA ARG A 235 -15.87 23.62 3.67
C ARG A 235 -16.11 25.11 3.47
N ASP A 236 -15.52 25.68 2.43
CA ASP A 236 -15.54 27.13 2.17
C ASP A 236 -16.80 27.56 1.39
N ARG A 237 -17.60 26.60 0.91
CA ARG A 237 -18.80 26.70 0.06
C ARG A 237 -18.54 27.30 -1.31
N VAL A 238 -17.83 28.44 -1.37
CA VAL A 238 -17.47 29.13 -2.60
C VAL A 238 -16.02 29.58 -2.50
N PHE A 239 -15.25 29.42 -3.56
CA PHE A 239 -13.94 30.05 -3.67
C PHE A 239 -14.08 31.48 -4.18
N SER A 240 -13.20 32.38 -3.76
CA SER A 240 -13.04 33.67 -4.39
C SER A 240 -12.64 33.48 -5.87
N GLU A 241 -12.96 34.48 -6.69
CA GLU A 241 -12.63 34.44 -8.13
C GLU A 241 -11.12 34.27 -8.36
N ASP A 242 -10.29 34.97 -7.59
CA ASP A 242 -8.82 34.82 -7.69
C ASP A 242 -8.36 33.44 -7.35
N ARG A 243 -8.91 32.81 -6.32
CA ARG A 243 -8.58 31.44 -5.94
C ARG A 243 -9.07 30.42 -6.99
N ALA A 244 -10.27 30.62 -7.52
CA ALA A 244 -10.81 29.78 -8.60
C ALA A 244 -9.97 29.91 -9.88
N ARG A 245 -9.56 31.13 -10.22
CA ARG A 245 -8.68 31.44 -11.36
C ARG A 245 -7.32 30.78 -11.20
N PHE A 246 -6.74 30.83 -9.99
CA PHE A 246 -5.48 30.18 -9.67
C PHE A 246 -5.52 28.66 -9.92
N TYR A 247 -6.51 27.96 -9.34
CA TYR A 247 -6.66 26.52 -9.56
C TYR A 247 -6.99 26.20 -11.02
N GLY A 248 -7.83 26.98 -11.65
CA GLY A 248 -8.16 26.84 -13.07
C GLY A 248 -6.93 26.92 -13.96
N ALA A 249 -6.04 27.89 -13.71
CA ALA A 249 -4.80 28.04 -14.45
C ALA A 249 -3.86 26.86 -14.32
N GLU A 250 -3.69 26.31 -13.10
CA GLU A 250 -2.86 25.10 -12.88
C GLU A 250 -3.44 23.87 -13.59
N ILE A 251 -4.77 23.67 -13.54
CA ILE A 251 -5.44 22.59 -14.25
C ILE A 251 -5.29 22.70 -15.76
N VAL A 252 -5.54 23.89 -16.31
CA VAL A 252 -5.42 24.15 -17.76
C VAL A 252 -3.99 23.93 -18.22
N SER A 253 -2.98 24.43 -17.49
CA SER A 253 -1.57 24.22 -17.79
C SER A 253 -1.19 22.73 -17.82
N ALA A 254 -1.67 21.93 -16.86
CA ALA A 254 -1.45 20.49 -16.83
C ALA A 254 -2.13 19.75 -17.99
N LEU A 255 -3.36 20.15 -18.34
CA LEU A 255 -4.11 19.58 -19.47
C LEU A 255 -3.48 19.95 -20.80
N ASP A 256 -3.05 21.20 -20.98
CA ASP A 256 -2.35 21.64 -22.19
C ASP A 256 -1.07 20.82 -22.40
N TYR A 257 -0.25 20.64 -21.36
CA TYR A 257 0.93 19.78 -21.45
C TYR A 257 0.59 18.34 -21.86
N LEU A 258 -0.46 17.72 -21.28
CA LEU A 258 -0.87 16.37 -21.65
C LEU A 258 -1.35 16.29 -23.09
N HIS A 259 -2.15 17.27 -23.53
CA HIS A 259 -2.75 17.29 -24.87
C HIS A 259 -1.70 17.62 -25.95
N SER A 260 -0.93 18.70 -25.76
CA SER A 260 -0.06 19.27 -26.79
C SER A 260 1.32 18.59 -26.85
N GLU A 261 1.91 18.23 -25.69
CA GLU A 261 3.24 17.65 -25.66
C GLU A 261 3.25 16.12 -25.53
N ARG A 262 2.21 15.53 -24.98
CA ARG A 262 2.14 14.07 -24.74
C ARG A 262 1.13 13.35 -25.59
N ASN A 263 0.28 14.07 -26.34
CA ASN A 263 -0.81 13.52 -27.14
C ASN A 263 -1.76 12.61 -26.35
N VAL A 264 -2.02 12.99 -25.09
CA VAL A 264 -2.86 12.24 -24.15
C VAL A 264 -4.09 13.06 -23.81
N VAL A 265 -5.29 12.49 -24.02
CA VAL A 265 -6.55 13.11 -23.62
C VAL A 265 -6.91 12.62 -22.21
N TYR A 266 -7.04 13.56 -21.27
CA TYR A 266 -7.49 13.27 -19.92
C TYR A 266 -9.03 13.23 -19.87
N ARG A 267 -9.61 12.02 -19.73
CA ARG A 267 -11.06 11.81 -19.91
C ARG A 267 -11.91 11.93 -18.63
N ASP A 268 -11.29 11.99 -17.47
CA ASP A 268 -12.00 11.88 -16.18
C ASP A 268 -11.67 13.05 -15.22
N LEU A 269 -11.76 14.28 -15.72
CA LEU A 269 -11.53 15.45 -14.89
C LEU A 269 -12.66 15.60 -13.86
N LYS A 270 -12.31 15.51 -12.58
CA LYS A 270 -13.25 15.66 -11.46
C LYS A 270 -12.74 16.70 -10.48
N VAL A 271 -13.67 17.37 -9.77
CA VAL A 271 -13.35 18.33 -8.71
C VAL A 271 -12.58 17.68 -7.52
N ARG A 272 -12.35 16.36 -7.57
CA ARG A 272 -11.55 15.60 -6.59
C ARG A 272 -10.04 15.65 -6.90
N VAL A 273 -9.57 16.78 -7.35
CA VAL A 273 -8.14 17.02 -7.51
C VAL A 273 -7.52 17.18 -6.12
N ARG A 274 -6.35 16.59 -5.88
CA ARG A 274 -5.64 16.76 -4.61
C ARG A 274 -4.74 17.97 -4.66
N ALA A 275 -4.67 18.68 -3.55
CA ALA A 275 -3.81 19.83 -3.36
C ALA A 275 -2.58 19.46 -2.52
N ASP A 276 -1.45 20.09 -2.80
CA ASP A 276 -0.26 20.05 -1.95
C ASP A 276 -0.14 21.37 -1.19
N ILE A 277 0.22 21.28 0.09
CA ILE A 277 0.47 22.46 0.93
C ILE A 277 1.98 22.57 1.08
N LYS A 278 2.58 23.51 0.36
CA LYS A 278 3.96 23.91 0.62
C LYS A 278 3.97 24.94 1.76
N ASN A 279 4.60 24.58 2.89
CA ASN A 279 4.90 25.55 3.93
C ASN A 279 5.96 26.54 3.40
N ARG A 280 5.52 27.66 2.87
CA ARG A 280 6.37 28.84 2.77
C ARG A 280 6.32 29.58 4.10
N LEU A 281 7.43 29.56 4.83
CA LEU A 281 7.70 30.48 5.93
C LEU A 281 7.53 31.91 5.39
N HIS A 282 6.56 32.67 5.92
CA HIS A 282 6.33 34.10 5.73
C HIS A 282 5.12 34.60 4.91
N THR A 283 4.03 33.87 4.81
CA THR A 283 2.75 34.56 4.54
C THR A 283 1.59 33.82 5.17
N SER A 284 0.65 34.56 5.75
CA SER A 284 -0.54 34.06 6.46
C SER A 284 -1.61 33.47 5.52
N GLN A 285 -1.26 33.11 4.29
CA GLN A 285 -2.10 32.41 3.32
C GLN A 285 -1.51 31.04 3.04
N THR A 286 -2.28 30.00 3.35
CA THR A 286 -1.98 28.62 2.98
C THR A 286 -2.12 28.49 1.46
N GLU A 287 -1.04 28.71 0.74
CA GLU A 287 -1.01 28.49 -0.71
C GLU A 287 -1.04 27.00 -0.99
N ILE A 288 -2.09 26.55 -1.64
CA ILE A 288 -2.20 25.20 -2.20
C ILE A 288 -1.43 25.24 -3.52
N THR A 289 -0.27 24.61 -3.57
CA THR A 289 0.71 24.84 -4.64
C THR A 289 0.76 23.75 -5.69
N MET A 290 -0.05 22.68 -5.63
CA MET A 290 -0.07 21.64 -6.66
C MET A 290 -1.42 20.94 -6.74
N ILE A 291 -1.97 20.88 -7.93
CA ILE A 291 -3.14 20.07 -8.26
C ILE A 291 -2.65 18.76 -8.86
N TYR A 292 -2.83 17.66 -8.15
CA TYR A 292 -2.50 16.35 -8.66
C TYR A 292 -3.70 15.72 -9.34
N ILE A 293 -3.64 15.66 -10.66
CA ILE A 293 -4.64 14.95 -11.44
C ILE A 293 -4.30 13.46 -11.36
N LEU A 294 -4.94 12.75 -10.45
CA LEU A 294 -4.87 11.31 -10.33
C LEU A 294 -6.21 10.70 -10.64
N ARG A 295 -6.44 10.40 -11.89
CA ARG A 295 -7.26 9.26 -12.30
C ARG A 295 -7.10 8.98 -13.78
N PHE A 296 -6.50 7.86 -14.08
CA PHE A 296 -6.83 7.08 -15.24
C PHE A 296 -7.77 5.97 -14.72
N PHE A 297 -9.06 6.07 -15.07
CA PHE A 297 -10.28 5.30 -14.82
C PHE A 297 -11.31 5.97 -13.94
#